data_9f9c1e747593b6261f3473917ba952b9
#
_entry.id   9f9c1e747593b6261f3473917ba952b9
#
_cell.length_a   1.000
_cell.length_b   1.000
_cell.length_c   1.000
_cell.angle_alpha   90.00
_cell.angle_beta   90.00
_cell.angle_gamma   90.00
#
_symmetry.space_group_name_H-M   'P 1'
#
loop_
_entity.id
_entity.type
_entity.pdbx_description
1 polymer ?
#
loop_
_entity_poly.entity_id
_entity_poly.type
_entity_poly.pdbx_seq_one_letter_code
_entity_poly.pdbx_strand_id
1 'polypeptide(L)'
;MTRLERRDDRLQSAGGESGFTLVELMVAMAIFGILMVIVGGAMLSGFVGVQDVMSRTESQASAQIAGQWTGKLLRYTGLPEGQTAAITEASPTSITFFTYSGTGAKHDVPYRARIYMTTNADGTRSLQTQVWTPLGVGGGWTWATAPVTRTH
;
A
#
# COMPACT_ATOMS: atom_id res chain seq x y z
N MET A 1 5.13 16.51 91.46
CA MET A 1 3.75 16.60 91.07
C MET A 1 3.71 17.73 90.05
N THR A 2 3.55 17.57 88.79
CA THR A 2 2.70 16.88 87.88
C THR A 2 3.12 17.29 86.50
N ARG A 3 3.80 16.42 85.78
CA ARG A 3 4.30 16.70 84.45
C ARG A 3 3.92 15.59 83.44
N LEU A 4 2.81 14.93 83.64
CA LEU A 4 2.38 13.80 82.82
C LEU A 4 1.01 13.95 82.13
N GLU A 5 0.35 15.10 82.25
CA GLU A 5 -1.03 15.27 81.74
C GLU A 5 -1.14 16.08 80.43
N ARG A 6 -0.02 16.31 79.70
CA ARG A 6 -0.06 17.16 78.48
C ARG A 6 0.39 16.38 77.24
N ARG A 7 0.27 15.06 77.22
CA ARG A 7 0.73 14.27 76.07
C ARG A 7 -0.32 13.54 75.29
N ASP A 8 -1.57 13.53 75.74
CA ASP A 8 -2.64 12.77 75.08
C ASP A 8 -3.51 13.57 74.07
N ASP A 9 -3.40 14.90 74.02
CA ASP A 9 -4.23 15.71 73.12
C ASP A 9 -3.67 15.86 71.71
N ARG A 10 -2.54 15.23 71.35
CA ARG A 10 -1.93 15.40 70.05
C ARG A 10 -2.11 14.21 69.08
N LEU A 11 -2.82 13.17 69.50
CA LEU A 11 -2.98 11.97 68.64
C LEU A 11 -4.41 11.83 68.06
N GLN A 12 -5.30 12.75 68.33
CA GLN A 12 -6.69 12.71 67.77
C GLN A 12 -6.92 13.59 66.55
N SER A 13 -5.84 14.14 65.94
CA SER A 13 -5.97 14.98 64.73
C SER A 13 -5.40 14.33 63.51
N ALA A 14 -5.46 12.99 63.41
CA ALA A 14 -5.00 12.27 62.23
C ALA A 14 -6.18 11.46 61.65
N GLY A 15 -6.73 11.92 60.55
CA GLY A 15 -7.47 11.05 59.65
C GLY A 15 -8.99 11.27 59.67
N GLY A 16 -9.44 12.42 59.25
CA GLY A 16 -10.73 12.48 58.58
C GLY A 16 -10.62 11.74 57.26
N GLU A 17 -10.78 10.41 57.27
CA GLU A 17 -11.05 9.66 56.05
C GLU A 17 -12.43 10.13 55.53
N SER A 18 -12.42 11.21 54.73
CA SER A 18 -13.59 11.60 53.95
C SER A 18 -13.80 10.53 52.88
N GLY A 19 -14.59 9.51 53.22
CA GLY A 19 -15.04 8.51 52.25
C GLY A 19 -15.75 9.22 51.11
N PHE A 20 -15.50 8.78 49.89
CA PHE A 20 -16.19 9.29 48.71
C PHE A 20 -17.70 9.15 48.89
N THR A 21 -18.43 10.23 48.64
CA THR A 21 -19.88 10.17 48.64
C THR A 21 -20.38 9.41 47.41
N LEU A 22 -21.50 8.72 47.54
CA LEU A 22 -22.14 7.98 46.43
C LEU A 22 -22.41 8.90 45.23
N VAL A 23 -22.78 10.17 45.50
CA VAL A 23 -23.02 11.21 44.50
C VAL A 23 -21.73 11.57 43.74
N GLU A 24 -20.59 11.66 44.41
CA GLU A 24 -19.31 11.99 43.83
C GLU A 24 -18.85 10.88 42.89
N LEU A 25 -19.07 9.60 43.25
CA LEU A 25 -18.80 8.45 42.40
C LEU A 25 -19.70 8.48 41.15
N MET A 26 -20.98 8.76 41.28
CA MET A 26 -21.91 8.88 40.15
C MET A 26 -21.50 9.99 39.17
N VAL A 27 -21.11 11.15 39.67
CA VAL A 27 -20.62 12.25 38.84
C VAL A 27 -19.33 11.90 38.15
N ALA A 28 -18.38 11.27 38.85
CA ALA A 28 -17.11 10.80 38.25
C ALA A 28 -17.34 9.79 37.11
N MET A 29 -18.25 8.83 37.31
CA MET A 29 -18.61 7.88 36.28
C MET A 29 -19.28 8.51 35.06
N ALA A 30 -20.16 9.51 35.28
CA ALA A 30 -20.79 10.25 34.20
C ALA A 30 -19.77 11.04 33.36
N ILE A 31 -18.85 11.75 34.01
CA ILE A 31 -17.78 12.49 33.31
C ILE A 31 -16.86 11.51 32.57
N PHE A 32 -16.48 10.40 33.19
CA PHE A 32 -15.66 9.39 32.57
C PHE A 32 -16.32 8.78 31.32
N GLY A 33 -17.63 8.51 31.38
CA GLY A 33 -18.42 8.05 30.25
C GLY A 33 -18.38 9.02 29.07
N ILE A 34 -18.56 10.32 29.33
CA ILE A 34 -18.47 11.35 28.29
C ILE A 34 -17.07 11.40 27.67
N LEU A 35 -16.03 11.37 28.49
CA LEU A 35 -14.64 11.36 28.01
C LEU A 35 -14.35 10.14 27.13
N MET A 36 -14.83 8.95 27.52
CA MET A 36 -14.66 7.72 26.72
C MET A 36 -15.34 7.81 25.34
N VAL A 37 -16.52 8.44 25.24
CA VAL A 37 -17.17 8.66 23.94
C VAL A 37 -16.35 9.59 23.05
N ILE A 38 -15.81 10.67 23.60
CA ILE A 38 -14.99 11.62 22.84
C ILE A 38 -13.70 10.96 22.35
N VAL A 39 -12.99 10.27 23.23
CA VAL A 39 -11.73 9.57 22.90
C VAL A 39 -11.99 8.44 21.89
N GLY A 40 -13.05 7.65 22.11
CA GLY A 40 -13.43 6.58 21.18
C GLY A 40 -13.77 7.11 19.78
N GLY A 41 -14.51 8.21 19.70
CA GLY A 41 -14.83 8.87 18.43
C GLY A 41 -13.57 9.38 17.70
N ALA A 42 -12.65 9.99 18.42
CA ALA A 42 -11.38 10.44 17.85
C ALA A 42 -10.52 9.26 17.33
N MET A 43 -10.47 8.15 18.06
CA MET A 43 -9.78 6.95 17.63
C MET A 43 -10.37 6.37 16.34
N LEU A 44 -11.70 6.22 16.27
CA LEU A 44 -12.37 5.70 15.08
C LEU A 44 -12.10 6.57 13.86
N SER A 45 -12.15 7.90 13.99
CA SER A 45 -11.82 8.84 12.92
C SER A 45 -10.36 8.71 12.47
N GLY A 46 -9.43 8.46 13.40
CA GLY A 46 -8.03 8.22 13.12
C GLY A 46 -7.81 6.93 12.30
N PHE A 47 -8.49 5.84 12.63
CA PHE A 47 -8.39 4.58 11.89
C PHE A 47 -8.89 4.69 10.46
N VAL A 48 -9.99 5.39 10.22
CA VAL A 48 -10.50 5.62 8.85
C VAL A 48 -9.50 6.44 8.03
N GLY A 49 -8.91 7.47 8.61
CA GLY A 49 -7.88 8.27 7.94
C GLY A 49 -6.62 7.48 7.58
N VAL A 50 -6.18 6.58 8.45
CA VAL A 50 -5.01 5.71 8.18
C VAL A 50 -5.30 4.74 7.04
N GLN A 51 -6.48 4.15 6.95
CA GLN A 51 -6.85 3.25 5.85
C GLN A 51 -6.86 3.97 4.50
N ASP A 52 -7.37 5.20 4.42
CA ASP A 52 -7.37 6.00 3.19
C ASP A 52 -5.94 6.33 2.73
N VAL A 53 -5.06 6.69 3.67
CA VAL A 53 -3.64 6.94 3.38
C VAL A 53 -2.93 5.68 2.91
N MET A 54 -3.17 4.53 3.55
CA MET A 54 -2.57 3.25 3.15
C MET A 54 -2.99 2.86 1.72
N SER A 55 -4.27 2.93 1.38
CA SER A 55 -4.75 2.60 0.03
C SER A 55 -4.14 3.50 -1.05
N ARG A 56 -3.98 4.79 -0.76
CA ARG A 56 -3.31 5.74 -1.67
C ARG A 56 -1.82 5.41 -1.82
N THR A 57 -1.14 5.06 -0.74
CA THR A 57 0.28 4.70 -0.76
C THR A 57 0.52 3.42 -1.56
N GLU A 58 -0.32 2.41 -1.41
CA GLU A 58 -0.26 1.17 -2.19
C GLU A 58 -0.49 1.44 -3.68
N SER A 59 -1.47 2.27 -4.02
CA SER A 59 -1.73 2.65 -5.42
C SER A 59 -0.56 3.41 -6.03
N GLN A 60 0.09 4.30 -5.29
CA GLN A 60 1.28 5.02 -5.74
C GLN A 60 2.48 4.10 -5.92
N ALA A 61 2.71 3.16 -4.98
CA ALA A 61 3.80 2.19 -5.07
C ALA A 61 3.62 1.28 -6.29
N SER A 62 2.40 0.78 -6.53
CA SER A 62 2.06 -0.03 -7.70
C SER A 62 2.28 0.74 -9.01
N ALA A 63 1.82 1.99 -9.08
CA ALA A 63 2.04 2.84 -10.26
C ALA A 63 3.52 3.12 -10.52
N GLN A 64 4.31 3.31 -9.48
CA GLN A 64 5.76 3.52 -9.60
C GLN A 64 6.46 2.26 -10.13
N ILE A 65 6.13 1.09 -9.61
CA ILE A 65 6.67 -0.19 -10.08
C ILE A 65 6.28 -0.42 -11.55
N ALA A 66 5.01 -0.21 -11.90
CA ALA A 66 4.54 -0.32 -13.28
C ALA A 66 5.27 0.65 -14.22
N GLY A 67 5.48 1.90 -13.79
CA GLY A 67 6.24 2.90 -14.54
C GLY A 67 7.70 2.50 -14.76
N GLN A 68 8.37 1.99 -13.74
CA GLN A 68 9.75 1.50 -13.84
C GLN A 68 9.87 0.31 -14.81
N TRP A 69 8.96 -0.66 -14.71
CA TRP A 69 8.92 -1.80 -15.62
C TRP A 69 8.65 -1.39 -17.06
N THR A 70 7.65 -0.56 -17.27
CA THR A 70 7.32 -0.01 -18.59
C THR A 70 8.51 0.77 -19.16
N GLY A 71 9.11 1.66 -18.38
CA GLY A 71 10.29 2.41 -18.78
C GLY A 71 11.47 1.53 -19.14
N LYS A 72 11.70 0.44 -18.38
CA LYS A 72 12.73 -0.53 -18.68
C LYS A 72 12.48 -1.24 -20.03
N LEU A 73 11.26 -1.71 -20.26
CA LEU A 73 10.91 -2.39 -21.51
C LEU A 73 11.04 -1.45 -22.71
N LEU A 74 10.55 -0.22 -22.58
CA LEU A 74 10.59 0.78 -23.65
C LEU A 74 12.02 1.28 -23.95
N ARG A 75 12.88 1.38 -22.94
CA ARG A 75 14.27 1.81 -23.15
C ARG A 75 15.07 0.90 -24.05
N TYR A 76 14.76 -0.40 -24.04
CA TYR A 76 15.41 -1.40 -24.86
C TYR A 76 14.58 -1.80 -26.08
N THR A 77 13.63 -0.94 -26.50
CA THR A 77 12.89 -1.15 -27.74
C THR A 77 13.85 -1.10 -28.91
N GLY A 78 13.76 -2.08 -29.79
CA GLY A 78 14.60 -2.18 -30.98
C GLY A 78 13.90 -2.92 -32.10
N LEU A 79 14.45 -2.81 -33.30
CA LEU A 79 13.95 -3.49 -34.48
C LEU A 79 14.70 -4.82 -34.65
N PRO A 80 14.04 -5.99 -34.45
CA PRO A 80 14.66 -7.28 -34.71
C PRO A 80 14.87 -7.51 -36.20
N GLU A 81 15.88 -8.30 -36.52
CA GLU A 81 16.15 -8.72 -37.88
C GLU A 81 14.93 -9.45 -38.49
N GLY A 82 14.57 -9.10 -39.72
CA GLY A 82 13.38 -9.62 -40.40
C GLY A 82 12.06 -8.96 -40.03
N GLN A 83 12.06 -7.94 -39.16
CA GLN A 83 10.89 -7.16 -38.84
C GLN A 83 10.92 -5.80 -39.53
N THR A 84 9.73 -5.23 -39.80
CA THR A 84 9.58 -3.94 -40.51
C THR A 84 9.41 -2.76 -39.58
N ALA A 85 9.03 -2.98 -38.32
CA ALA A 85 8.83 -1.95 -37.33
C ALA A 85 9.13 -2.44 -35.91
N ALA A 86 9.70 -1.57 -35.07
CA ALA A 86 9.97 -1.88 -33.67
C ALA A 86 8.69 -1.86 -32.84
N ILE A 87 7.71 -1.04 -33.21
CA ILE A 87 6.34 -0.98 -32.64
C ILE A 87 5.41 -1.59 -33.68
N THR A 88 4.75 -2.69 -33.34
CA THR A 88 3.88 -3.42 -34.27
C THR A 88 2.42 -3.03 -34.16
N GLU A 89 2.01 -2.51 -33.01
CA GLU A 89 0.63 -2.09 -32.74
C GLU A 89 0.66 -0.97 -31.71
N ALA A 90 -0.14 0.07 -31.93
CA ALA A 90 -0.35 1.15 -30.97
C ALA A 90 -1.82 1.56 -30.97
N SER A 91 -2.41 1.59 -29.79
CA SER A 91 -3.78 2.07 -29.54
C SER A 91 -3.80 2.94 -28.28
N PRO A 92 -4.89 3.66 -27.99
CA PRO A 92 -4.98 4.48 -26.78
C PRO A 92 -4.80 3.71 -25.47
N THR A 93 -5.03 2.39 -25.47
CA THR A 93 -5.01 1.53 -24.29
C THR A 93 -4.02 0.38 -24.38
N SER A 94 -3.32 0.22 -25.50
CA SER A 94 -2.32 -0.84 -25.66
C SER A 94 -1.22 -0.44 -26.63
N ILE A 95 -0.01 -0.95 -26.37
CA ILE A 95 1.13 -0.85 -27.27
C ILE A 95 1.82 -2.21 -27.35
N THR A 96 2.14 -2.66 -28.55
CA THR A 96 2.92 -3.89 -28.81
C THR A 96 4.20 -3.53 -29.51
N PHE A 97 5.32 -3.98 -28.99
CA PHE A 97 6.65 -3.63 -29.49
C PHE A 97 7.66 -4.75 -29.24
N PHE A 98 8.82 -4.65 -29.88
CA PHE A 98 9.94 -5.54 -29.61
C PHE A 98 10.92 -4.88 -28.64
N THR A 99 11.42 -5.67 -27.67
CA THR A 99 12.37 -5.21 -26.66
C THR A 99 13.47 -6.23 -26.45
N TYR A 100 14.68 -5.76 -26.23
CA TYR A 100 15.83 -6.58 -25.87
C TYR A 100 16.03 -6.69 -24.35
N SER A 101 15.07 -6.20 -23.58
CA SER A 101 15.05 -6.33 -22.12
C SER A 101 14.31 -7.59 -21.72
N GLY A 102 14.99 -8.71 -21.69
CA GLY A 102 14.47 -9.97 -21.14
C GLY A 102 14.90 -10.22 -19.71
N THR A 103 14.26 -11.18 -19.05
CA THR A 103 14.61 -11.67 -17.71
C THR A 103 15.85 -12.57 -17.69
N GLY A 104 16.56 -12.70 -18.81
CA GLY A 104 17.77 -13.50 -18.98
C GLY A 104 18.93 -12.67 -19.50
N ALA A 105 20.14 -13.10 -19.23
CA ALA A 105 21.40 -12.39 -19.46
C ALA A 105 21.81 -12.18 -20.93
N LYS A 106 20.90 -12.29 -21.91
CA LYS A 106 21.21 -12.10 -23.32
C LYS A 106 20.47 -10.88 -23.85
N HIS A 107 21.21 -9.77 -23.97
CA HIS A 107 20.72 -8.53 -24.60
C HIS A 107 20.53 -8.64 -26.12
N ASP A 108 20.89 -9.77 -26.71
CA ASP A 108 20.85 -9.99 -28.16
C ASP A 108 19.57 -10.68 -28.64
N VAL A 109 18.68 -11.02 -27.72
CA VAL A 109 17.48 -11.78 -28.03
C VAL A 109 16.25 -10.88 -27.92
N PRO A 110 15.50 -10.66 -29.02
CA PRO A 110 14.31 -9.80 -28.99
C PRO A 110 13.11 -10.53 -28.39
N TYR A 111 12.46 -9.89 -27.45
CA TYR A 111 11.17 -10.30 -26.89
C TYR A 111 10.07 -9.46 -27.53
N ARG A 112 8.92 -10.04 -27.79
CA ARG A 112 7.71 -9.29 -28.12
C ARG A 112 7.00 -8.95 -26.82
N ALA A 113 6.75 -7.67 -26.57
CA ALA A 113 6.07 -7.18 -25.38
C ALA A 113 4.80 -6.43 -25.76
N ARG A 114 3.76 -6.61 -24.97
CA ARG A 114 2.53 -5.81 -25.03
C ARG A 114 2.24 -5.23 -23.66
N ILE A 115 2.02 -3.94 -23.61
CA ILE A 115 1.54 -3.23 -22.44
C ILE A 115 0.12 -2.78 -22.74
N TYR A 116 -0.81 -3.08 -21.85
CA TYR A 116 -2.21 -2.71 -22.07
C TYR A 116 -2.93 -2.45 -20.74
N MET A 117 -3.93 -1.56 -20.79
CA MET A 117 -4.83 -1.30 -19.67
C MET A 117 -6.04 -2.21 -19.73
N THR A 118 -6.39 -2.80 -18.58
CA THR A 118 -7.64 -3.54 -18.41
C THR A 118 -8.46 -2.90 -17.30
N THR A 119 -9.78 -3.00 -17.46
CA THR A 119 -10.72 -2.56 -16.42
C THR A 119 -11.19 -3.80 -15.66
N ASN A 120 -11.01 -3.79 -14.36
CA ASN A 120 -11.44 -4.86 -13.46
C ASN A 120 -12.96 -4.83 -13.24
N ALA A 121 -13.51 -5.88 -12.65
CA ALA A 121 -14.95 -5.99 -12.38
C ALA A 121 -15.46 -4.90 -11.40
N ASP A 122 -14.60 -4.35 -10.57
CA ASP A 122 -14.87 -3.26 -9.62
C ASP A 122 -14.76 -1.86 -10.24
N GLY A 123 -14.48 -1.77 -11.56
CA GLY A 123 -14.29 -0.51 -12.28
C GLY A 123 -12.89 0.09 -12.15
N THR A 124 -12.00 -0.50 -11.36
CA THR A 124 -10.61 -0.06 -11.28
C THR A 124 -9.85 -0.43 -12.56
N ARG A 125 -8.79 0.33 -12.87
CA ARG A 125 -7.93 0.04 -14.02
C ARG A 125 -6.60 -0.51 -13.54
N SER A 126 -6.14 -1.57 -14.17
CA SER A 126 -4.81 -2.14 -13.96
C SER A 126 -4.00 -2.14 -15.25
N LEU A 127 -2.70 -1.90 -15.09
CA LEU A 127 -1.74 -2.02 -16.18
C LEU A 127 -1.25 -3.47 -16.22
N GLN A 128 -1.35 -4.09 -17.39
CA GLN A 128 -0.86 -5.45 -17.59
C GLN A 128 0.26 -5.45 -18.63
N THR A 129 1.23 -6.33 -18.41
CA THR A 129 2.34 -6.56 -19.34
C THR A 129 2.33 -8.01 -19.76
N GLN A 130 2.33 -8.26 -21.05
CA GLN A 130 2.52 -9.57 -21.66
C GLN A 130 3.87 -9.59 -22.37
N VAL A 131 4.63 -10.67 -22.16
CA VAL A 131 5.93 -10.86 -22.80
C VAL A 131 5.96 -12.24 -23.44
N TRP A 132 6.24 -12.27 -24.73
CA TRP A 132 6.44 -13.52 -25.49
C TRP A 132 7.93 -13.80 -25.61
N THR A 133 8.32 -15.01 -25.23
CA THR A 133 9.68 -15.49 -25.41
C THR A 133 9.95 -15.85 -26.86
N PRO A 134 11.11 -15.54 -27.41
CA PRO A 134 11.48 -15.91 -28.75
C PRO A 134 11.70 -17.43 -28.87
N LEU A 135 11.29 -17.97 -30.01
CA LEU A 135 11.51 -19.37 -30.41
C LEU A 135 12.41 -19.37 -31.61
N GLY A 136 13.67 -19.78 -31.44
CA GLY A 136 14.60 -20.03 -32.54
C GLY A 136 15.53 -18.88 -32.91
N VAL A 137 16.67 -19.26 -33.44
CA VAL A 137 17.76 -18.43 -33.94
C VAL A 137 18.04 -18.88 -35.36
N GLY A 138 17.86 -17.98 -36.32
CA GLY A 138 18.26 -18.24 -37.71
C GLY A 138 17.16 -17.98 -38.74
N GLY A 139 17.27 -16.89 -39.48
CA GLY A 139 16.41 -16.55 -40.62
C GLY A 139 15.08 -15.85 -40.34
N GLY A 140 14.75 -15.63 -39.08
CA GLY A 140 13.57 -14.91 -38.67
C GLY A 140 13.16 -15.25 -37.25
N TRP A 141 12.80 -14.21 -36.45
CA TRP A 141 12.34 -14.38 -35.08
C TRP A 141 10.88 -14.82 -35.06
N THR A 142 10.58 -15.89 -34.32
CA THR A 142 9.23 -16.33 -33.98
C THR A 142 9.08 -16.31 -32.48
N TRP A 143 7.87 -16.18 -32.00
CA TRP A 143 7.56 -16.05 -30.57
C TRP A 143 6.59 -17.13 -30.10
N ALA A 144 6.69 -17.50 -28.84
CA ALA A 144 5.80 -18.47 -28.21
C ALA A 144 4.32 -18.05 -28.40
N THR A 145 3.44 -19.02 -28.52
CA THR A 145 2.00 -18.76 -28.69
C THR A 145 1.38 -18.15 -27.42
N ALA A 146 1.87 -18.57 -26.24
CA ALA A 146 1.37 -18.07 -24.95
C ALA A 146 2.36 -17.07 -24.34
N PRO A 147 1.91 -15.86 -23.95
CA PRO A 147 2.73 -14.89 -23.25
C PRO A 147 2.83 -15.19 -21.75
N VAL A 148 3.87 -14.68 -21.12
CA VAL A 148 3.92 -14.52 -19.67
C VAL A 148 3.25 -13.19 -19.31
N THR A 149 2.14 -13.23 -18.59
CA THR A 149 1.38 -12.02 -18.17
C THR A 149 1.75 -11.64 -16.75
N ARG A 150 1.95 -10.33 -16.53
CA ARG A 150 2.13 -9.72 -15.21
C ARG A 150 1.14 -8.56 -15.06
N THR A 151 0.50 -8.49 -13.89
CA THR A 151 -0.39 -7.39 -13.49
C THR A 151 0.37 -6.46 -12.53
N HIS A 152 0.19 -5.17 -12.71
CA HIS A 152 0.83 -4.12 -11.91
C HIS A 152 -0.22 -3.17 -11.34
#